data_2032800bbdb315fee42934002dba4f1f
#
_entry.id   2032800bbdb315fee42934002dba4f1f
#
_cell.length_a   1.000
_cell.length_b   1.000
_cell.length_c   1.000
_cell.angle_alpha   90.00
_cell.angle_beta   90.00
_cell.angle_gamma   90.00
#
_symmetry.space_group_name_H-M   'P 1'
#
loop_
_entity.id
_entity.type
_entity.pdbx_description
1 polymer ?
#
loop_
_entity_poly.entity_id
_entity_poly.type
_entity_poly.pdbx_seq_one_letter_code
_entity_poly.pdbx_strand_id
1 'polypeptide(L)'
;MTALLAYVDESIRSGRYLLGTVIVDAHDAGRLRRSVRKLLLPGQRKLHFKTEGNRRRRELIDALGRLDVEAVVYSCRLSNDVGAEVARSRCMAALVRELQGRRCESELLIESREQLDVLDGVTIRRARRPEPLLSFQHLLPDHDPLLWLPDSFAWAVGAGGDWLRRIGPFVTVVEVG
;
A
#
# COMPACT_ATOMS: atom_id res chain seq x y z
N MET A 1 -17.85 7.49 14.24
CA MET A 1 -16.70 6.64 13.89
C MET A 1 -16.07 7.23 12.63
N THR A 2 -14.76 7.38 12.60
CA THR A 2 -14.06 8.00 11.47
C THR A 2 -13.93 6.98 10.34
N ALA A 3 -14.20 7.38 9.09
CA ALA A 3 -13.97 6.53 7.93
C ALA A 3 -12.45 6.38 7.67
N LEU A 4 -12.04 5.20 7.22
CA LEU A 4 -10.64 4.90 6.88
C LEU A 4 -10.42 5.00 5.37
N LEU A 5 -9.26 5.53 4.99
CA LEU A 5 -8.75 5.46 3.62
C LEU A 5 -7.56 4.51 3.60
N ALA A 6 -7.59 3.51 2.74
CA ALA A 6 -6.51 2.54 2.56
C ALA A 6 -5.93 2.67 1.15
N TYR A 7 -4.72 3.18 1.06
CA TYR A 7 -3.96 3.35 -0.18
C TYR A 7 -3.17 2.10 -0.50
N VAL A 8 -3.21 1.64 -1.72
CA VAL A 8 -2.69 0.31 -2.11
C VAL A 8 -1.87 0.39 -3.38
N ASP A 9 -0.68 -0.19 -3.33
CA ASP A 9 0.19 -0.42 -4.49
C ASP A 9 1.02 -1.70 -4.27
N GLU A 10 1.68 -2.21 -5.31
CA GLU A 10 2.43 -3.46 -5.23
C GLU A 10 3.91 -3.33 -5.59
N SER A 11 4.65 -4.37 -5.15
CA SER A 11 6.02 -4.62 -5.59
C SER A 11 6.25 -6.13 -5.72
N ILE A 12 6.95 -6.56 -6.76
CA ILE A 12 7.38 -7.96 -6.90
C ILE A 12 8.89 -7.99 -6.73
N ARG A 13 9.34 -8.72 -5.70
CA ARG A 13 10.76 -8.80 -5.35
C ARG A 13 11.11 -10.12 -4.67
N SER A 14 12.29 -10.63 -4.98
CA SER A 14 12.85 -11.80 -4.28
C SER A 14 11.89 -13.00 -4.23
N GLY A 15 11.15 -13.27 -5.32
CA GLY A 15 10.19 -14.37 -5.40
C GLY A 15 8.92 -14.16 -4.55
N ARG A 16 8.61 -12.92 -4.18
CA ARG A 16 7.43 -12.55 -3.40
C ARG A 16 6.61 -11.47 -4.10
N TYR A 17 5.32 -11.60 -3.99
CA TYR A 17 4.37 -10.54 -4.27
C TYR A 17 4.11 -9.77 -2.97
N LEU A 18 4.25 -8.47 -3.00
CA LEU A 18 4.14 -7.59 -1.86
C LEU A 18 3.06 -6.54 -2.15
N LEU A 19 1.95 -6.59 -1.45
CA LEU A 19 0.90 -5.59 -1.51
C LEU A 19 1.11 -4.60 -0.37
N GLY A 20 1.66 -3.43 -0.70
CA GLY A 20 1.81 -2.33 0.24
C GLY A 20 0.46 -1.67 0.50
N THR A 21 0.19 -1.35 1.76
CA THR A 21 -1.02 -0.67 2.18
C THR A 21 -0.68 0.39 3.21
N VAL A 22 -1.24 1.59 3.04
CA VAL A 22 -1.18 2.67 4.03
C VAL A 22 -2.59 3.06 4.40
N ILE A 23 -2.90 2.96 5.68
CA ILE A 23 -4.23 3.22 6.24
C ILE A 23 -4.17 4.51 7.05
N VAL A 24 -5.11 5.41 6.78
CA VAL A 24 -5.21 6.71 7.44
C VAL A 24 -6.66 7.02 7.78
N ASP A 25 -6.87 7.81 8.82
CA ASP A 25 -8.16 8.44 9.06
C ASP A 25 -8.49 9.45 7.96
N ALA A 26 -9.71 9.43 7.45
CA ALA A 26 -10.12 10.31 6.35
C ALA A 26 -9.93 11.81 6.68
N HIS A 27 -10.14 12.21 7.94
CA HIS A 27 -9.96 13.59 8.38
C HIS A 27 -8.48 14.03 8.36
N ASP A 28 -7.53 13.11 8.52
CA ASP A 28 -6.09 13.41 8.48
C ASP A 28 -5.50 13.43 7.08
N ALA A 29 -6.17 12.86 6.10
CA ALA A 29 -5.66 12.69 4.74
C ALA A 29 -5.18 14.01 4.11
N GLY A 30 -5.89 15.12 4.33
CA GLY A 30 -5.49 16.44 3.83
C GLY A 30 -4.17 16.94 4.41
N ARG A 31 -3.94 16.73 5.70
CA ARG A 31 -2.67 17.07 6.38
C ARG A 31 -1.54 16.19 5.87
N LEU A 32 -1.78 14.89 5.76
CA LEU A 32 -0.79 13.91 5.31
C LEU A 32 -0.38 14.14 3.85
N ARG A 33 -1.33 14.43 2.94
CA ARG A 33 -1.03 14.79 1.54
C ARG A 33 -0.07 15.98 1.45
N ARG A 34 -0.29 17.02 2.27
CA ARG A 34 0.62 18.18 2.32
C ARG A 34 2.02 17.80 2.80
N SER A 35 2.10 16.93 3.82
CA SER A 35 3.38 16.47 4.35
C SER A 35 4.15 15.62 3.32
N VAL A 36 3.48 14.74 2.60
CA VAL A 36 4.11 13.90 1.56
C VAL A 36 4.58 14.75 0.38
N ARG A 37 3.79 15.74 -0.07
CA ARG A 37 4.24 16.66 -1.15
C ARG A 37 5.51 17.42 -0.82
N LYS A 38 5.75 17.75 0.45
CA LYS A 38 7.00 18.41 0.88
C LYS A 38 8.25 17.55 0.72
N LEU A 39 8.08 16.24 0.52
CA LEU A 39 9.19 15.32 0.28
C LEU A 39 9.66 15.33 -1.18
N LEU A 40 8.91 15.95 -2.10
CA LEU A 40 9.32 16.07 -3.50
C LEU A 40 10.53 17.00 -3.64
N LEU A 41 11.44 16.63 -4.51
CA LEU A 41 12.51 17.52 -4.96
C LEU A 41 11.97 18.51 -6.00
N PRO A 42 12.63 19.66 -6.20
CA PRO A 42 12.26 20.60 -7.25
C PRO A 42 12.11 19.91 -8.61
N GLY A 43 10.97 20.11 -9.27
CA GLY A 43 10.65 19.50 -10.56
C GLY A 43 10.08 18.08 -10.51
N GLN A 44 10.08 17.41 -9.37
CA GLN A 44 9.41 16.12 -9.24
C GLN A 44 7.89 16.30 -9.15
N ARG A 45 7.15 15.46 -9.88
CA ARG A 45 5.68 15.40 -9.82
C ARG A 45 5.16 14.34 -8.86
N LYS A 46 5.95 13.27 -8.67
CA LYS A 46 5.62 12.16 -7.76
C LYS A 46 6.89 11.56 -7.16
N LEU A 47 6.76 10.87 -6.03
CA LEU A 47 7.82 10.02 -5.52
C LEU A 47 7.87 8.73 -6.33
N HIS A 48 9.06 8.39 -6.81
CA HIS A 48 9.38 7.11 -7.43
C HIS A 48 10.46 6.44 -6.60
N PHE A 49 10.07 5.78 -5.53
CA PHE A 49 11.02 5.20 -4.59
C PHE A 49 12.03 4.27 -5.26
N LYS A 50 11.58 3.51 -6.24
CA LYS A 50 12.39 2.56 -7.00
C LYS A 50 13.52 3.24 -7.80
N THR A 51 13.33 4.47 -8.27
CA THR A 51 14.33 5.20 -9.08
C THR A 51 15.24 6.09 -8.25
N GLU A 52 14.95 6.29 -6.97
CA GLU A 52 15.76 7.11 -6.07
C GLU A 52 17.09 6.42 -5.74
N GLY A 53 18.12 7.22 -5.45
CA GLY A 53 19.40 6.69 -4.94
C GLY A 53 19.30 6.24 -3.48
N ASN A 54 20.20 5.37 -3.04
CA ASN A 54 20.15 4.78 -1.68
C ASN A 54 20.18 5.81 -0.55
N ARG A 55 20.91 6.91 -0.70
CA ARG A 55 20.91 8.01 0.28
C ARG A 55 19.51 8.61 0.38
N ARG A 56 18.91 8.96 -0.76
CA ARG A 56 17.58 9.56 -0.82
C ARG A 56 16.50 8.62 -0.29
N ARG A 57 16.57 7.33 -0.62
CA ARG A 57 15.66 6.32 -0.05
C ARG A 57 15.71 6.28 1.47
N ARG A 58 16.90 6.38 2.08
CA ARG A 58 17.01 6.42 3.56
C ARG A 58 16.34 7.67 4.12
N GLU A 59 16.61 8.83 3.54
CA GLU A 59 15.97 10.09 3.95
C GLU A 59 14.44 10.02 3.84
N LEU A 60 13.93 9.44 2.75
CA LEU A 60 12.50 9.24 2.53
C LEU A 60 11.90 8.28 3.57
N ILE A 61 12.48 7.11 3.78
CA ILE A 61 12.00 6.14 4.77
C ILE A 61 11.95 6.76 6.16
N ASP A 62 12.98 7.51 6.56
CA ASP A 62 13.00 8.18 7.87
C ASP A 62 11.92 9.27 7.97
N ALA A 63 11.62 9.96 6.87
CA ALA A 63 10.55 10.94 6.83
C ALA A 63 9.17 10.29 6.86
N LEU A 64 8.97 9.19 6.12
CA LEU A 64 7.73 8.43 6.08
C LEU A 64 7.42 7.77 7.43
N GLY A 65 8.43 7.27 8.14
CA GLY A 65 8.29 6.70 9.49
C GLY A 65 7.86 7.70 10.57
N ARG A 66 7.91 9.01 10.26
CA ARG A 66 7.41 10.07 11.15
C ARG A 66 5.96 10.50 10.84
N LEU A 67 5.39 9.98 9.77
CA LEU A 67 3.99 10.24 9.45
C LEU A 67 3.09 9.39 10.37
N ASP A 68 2.00 9.99 10.78
CA ASP A 68 0.96 9.30 11.54
C ASP A 68 0.08 8.48 10.59
N VAL A 69 0.61 7.35 10.16
CA VAL A 69 -0.03 6.41 9.25
C VAL A 69 0.22 4.99 9.73
N GLU A 70 -0.74 4.13 9.49
CA GLU A 70 -0.55 2.69 9.68
C GLU A 70 -0.10 2.07 8.35
N ALA A 71 1.04 1.39 8.35
CA ALA A 71 1.59 0.75 7.17
C ALA A 71 1.60 -0.78 7.34
N VAL A 72 1.00 -1.48 6.38
CA VAL A 72 0.94 -2.94 6.34
C VAL A 72 1.40 -3.42 4.97
N VAL A 73 2.24 -4.46 4.95
CA VAL A 73 2.66 -5.12 3.72
C VAL A 73 2.21 -6.58 3.76
N TYR A 74 1.26 -6.93 2.91
CA TYR A 74 0.85 -8.32 2.71
C TYR A 74 1.81 -9.00 1.75
N SER A 75 2.37 -10.11 2.17
CA SER A 75 3.44 -10.81 1.46
C SER A 75 2.98 -12.22 1.09
N CYS A 76 2.99 -12.52 -0.20
CA CYS A 76 2.66 -13.85 -0.72
C CYS A 76 3.84 -14.39 -1.52
N ARG A 77 4.24 -15.64 -1.23
CA ARG A 77 5.33 -16.30 -1.96
C ARG A 77 4.86 -16.71 -3.35
N LEU A 78 5.66 -16.35 -4.35
CA LEU A 78 5.44 -16.82 -5.73
C LEU A 78 6.03 -18.21 -5.93
N SER A 79 5.35 -19.03 -6.71
CA SER A 79 5.77 -20.38 -7.09
C SER A 79 5.22 -20.72 -8.47
N ASN A 80 5.50 -21.92 -8.98
CA ASN A 80 4.92 -22.40 -10.25
C ASN A 80 3.37 -22.42 -10.21
N ASP A 81 2.79 -22.67 -9.04
CA ASP A 81 1.33 -22.75 -8.85
C ASP A 81 0.70 -21.43 -8.39
N VAL A 82 1.52 -20.46 -7.99
CA VAL A 82 1.07 -19.17 -7.46
C VAL A 82 1.74 -18.04 -8.25
N GLY A 83 1.10 -17.64 -9.33
CA GLY A 83 1.49 -16.47 -10.12
C GLY A 83 1.12 -15.15 -9.45
N ALA A 84 1.58 -14.05 -10.04
CA ALA A 84 1.41 -12.71 -9.48
C ALA A 84 -0.07 -12.33 -9.24
N GLU A 85 -0.97 -12.65 -10.18
CA GLU A 85 -2.40 -12.31 -10.03
C GLU A 85 -3.09 -13.14 -8.93
N VAL A 86 -2.72 -14.40 -8.76
CA VAL A 86 -3.20 -15.24 -7.65
C VAL A 86 -2.72 -14.68 -6.32
N ALA A 87 -1.43 -14.33 -6.23
CA ALA A 87 -0.84 -13.75 -5.05
C ALA A 87 -1.49 -12.39 -4.70
N ARG A 88 -1.72 -11.52 -5.71
CA ARG A 88 -2.44 -10.26 -5.54
C ARG A 88 -3.84 -10.48 -5.00
N SER A 89 -4.59 -11.40 -5.59
CA SER A 89 -5.95 -11.72 -5.14
C SER A 89 -5.98 -12.18 -3.68
N ARG A 90 -5.02 -13.02 -3.26
CA ARG A 90 -4.90 -13.47 -1.87
C ARG A 90 -4.61 -12.30 -0.92
N CYS A 91 -3.62 -11.46 -1.25
CA CYS A 91 -3.25 -10.30 -0.46
C CYS A 91 -4.41 -9.29 -0.36
N MET A 92 -5.07 -8.98 -1.48
CA MET A 92 -6.23 -8.08 -1.52
C MET A 92 -7.39 -8.62 -0.68
N ALA A 93 -7.68 -9.91 -0.75
CA ALA A 93 -8.73 -10.52 0.06
C ALA A 93 -8.39 -10.49 1.56
N ALA A 94 -7.12 -10.63 1.93
CA ALA A 94 -6.67 -10.49 3.32
C ALA A 94 -6.87 -9.04 3.82
N LEU A 95 -6.47 -8.05 3.03
CA LEU A 95 -6.67 -6.63 3.33
C LEU A 95 -8.16 -6.28 3.51
N VAL A 96 -9.02 -6.73 2.60
CA VAL A 96 -10.47 -6.47 2.68
C VAL A 96 -11.06 -7.01 3.98
N ARG A 97 -10.70 -8.25 4.37
CA ARG A 97 -11.17 -8.86 5.62
C ARG A 97 -10.67 -8.11 6.85
N GLU A 98 -9.42 -7.66 6.82
CA GLU A 98 -8.84 -6.89 7.93
C GLU A 98 -9.57 -5.55 8.08
N LEU A 99 -9.73 -4.77 7.01
CA LEU A 99 -10.43 -3.49 7.06
C LEU A 99 -11.86 -3.65 7.60
N GLN A 100 -12.61 -4.63 7.12
CA GLN A 100 -13.96 -4.88 7.61
C GLN A 100 -13.99 -5.43 9.04
N GLY A 101 -12.91 -6.02 9.52
CA GLY A 101 -12.74 -6.40 10.93
C GLY A 101 -12.67 -5.21 11.88
N ARG A 102 -12.28 -4.03 11.39
CA ARG A 102 -12.20 -2.78 12.18
C ARG A 102 -13.54 -2.14 12.50
N ARG A 103 -14.65 -2.65 11.93
CA ARG A 103 -16.03 -2.22 12.18
C ARG A 103 -16.29 -0.74 11.93
N CYS A 104 -15.59 -0.15 10.96
CA CYS A 104 -15.80 1.21 10.47
C CYS A 104 -15.88 1.22 8.95
N GLU A 105 -16.48 2.26 8.39
CA GLU A 105 -16.49 2.46 6.94
C GLU A 105 -15.07 2.62 6.41
N SER A 106 -14.80 2.06 5.24
CA SER A 106 -13.48 2.09 4.63
C SER A 106 -13.56 2.29 3.12
N GLU A 107 -12.59 3.01 2.56
CA GLU A 107 -12.42 3.14 1.12
C GLU A 107 -11.02 2.67 0.71
N LEU A 108 -10.96 1.76 -0.26
CA LEU A 108 -9.72 1.33 -0.91
C LEU A 108 -9.41 2.24 -2.10
N LEU A 109 -8.23 2.84 -2.07
CA LEU A 109 -7.67 3.70 -3.11
C LEU A 109 -6.49 2.96 -3.73
N ILE A 110 -6.70 2.34 -4.88
CA ILE A 110 -5.78 1.36 -5.47
C ILE A 110 -5.08 2.01 -6.67
N GLU A 111 -3.75 1.91 -6.77
CA GLU A 111 -3.06 2.34 -7.98
C GLU A 111 -3.54 1.52 -9.17
N SER A 112 -3.96 2.22 -10.23
CA SER A 112 -4.53 1.59 -11.43
C SER A 112 -3.46 0.80 -12.20
N ARG A 113 -3.85 -0.38 -12.62
CA ARG A 113 -3.10 -1.25 -13.56
C ARG A 113 -3.85 -1.40 -14.89
N GLU A 114 -4.66 -0.38 -15.23
CA GLU A 114 -5.46 -0.31 -16.45
C GLU A 114 -6.40 -1.53 -16.62
N GLN A 115 -6.15 -2.37 -17.62
CA GLN A 115 -7.01 -3.50 -17.94
C GLN A 115 -7.11 -4.55 -16.81
N LEU A 116 -6.15 -4.60 -15.89
CA LEU A 116 -6.14 -5.54 -14.77
C LEU A 116 -6.99 -5.07 -13.57
N ASP A 117 -7.47 -3.83 -13.56
CA ASP A 117 -8.28 -3.27 -12.47
C ASP A 117 -9.59 -4.06 -12.26
N VAL A 118 -10.13 -4.65 -13.33
CA VAL A 118 -11.31 -5.50 -13.25
C VAL A 118 -11.11 -6.72 -12.35
N LEU A 119 -9.90 -7.29 -12.30
CA LEU A 119 -9.58 -8.44 -11.46
C LEU A 119 -9.61 -8.10 -9.96
N ASP A 120 -9.13 -6.91 -9.61
CA ASP A 120 -9.25 -6.39 -8.24
C ASP A 120 -10.71 -6.25 -7.83
N GLY A 121 -11.54 -5.66 -8.71
CA GLY A 121 -12.96 -5.52 -8.46
C GLY A 121 -13.67 -6.87 -8.24
N VAL A 122 -13.31 -7.92 -8.96
CA VAL A 122 -13.85 -9.28 -8.74
C VAL A 122 -13.42 -9.80 -7.36
N THR A 123 -12.14 -9.66 -7.03
CA THR A 123 -11.59 -10.12 -5.75
C THR A 123 -12.24 -9.42 -4.57
N ILE A 124 -12.33 -8.08 -4.60
CA ILE A 124 -12.91 -7.28 -3.54
C ILE A 124 -14.38 -7.62 -3.33
N ARG A 125 -15.17 -7.69 -4.40
CA ARG A 125 -16.60 -8.05 -4.31
C ARG A 125 -16.84 -9.44 -3.73
N ARG A 126 -15.94 -10.41 -3.98
CA ARG A 126 -16.01 -11.75 -3.41
C ARG A 126 -15.59 -11.81 -1.94
N ALA A 127 -14.62 -10.99 -1.56
CA ALA A 127 -14.06 -11.00 -0.21
C ALA A 127 -14.86 -10.18 0.80
N ARG A 128 -15.52 -9.08 0.35
CA ARG A 128 -16.24 -8.17 1.23
C ARG A 128 -17.56 -8.73 1.73
N ARG A 129 -17.93 -8.31 2.93
CA ARG A 129 -19.25 -8.49 3.54
C ARG A 129 -20.11 -7.23 3.30
N PRO A 130 -21.45 -7.30 3.45
CA PRO A 130 -22.32 -6.12 3.31
C PRO A 130 -21.94 -4.99 4.29
N GLU A 131 -21.59 -5.35 5.53
CA GLU A 131 -21.27 -4.40 6.60
C GLU A 131 -19.98 -4.79 7.33
N PRO A 132 -19.18 -3.83 7.78
CA PRO A 132 -19.29 -2.39 7.50
C PRO A 132 -19.03 -2.06 6.03
N LEU A 133 -19.53 -0.90 5.57
CA LEU A 133 -19.40 -0.48 4.18
C LEU A 133 -17.91 -0.38 3.78
N LEU A 134 -17.58 -1.05 2.68
CA LEU A 134 -16.27 -0.95 2.03
C LEU A 134 -16.47 -0.62 0.56
N SER A 135 -16.02 0.56 0.17
CA SER A 135 -15.95 1.02 -1.22
C SER A 135 -14.53 0.90 -1.76
N PHE A 136 -14.38 0.98 -3.08
CA PHE A 136 -13.06 1.00 -3.70
C PHE A 136 -13.07 1.76 -5.02
N GLN A 137 -11.94 2.35 -5.36
CA GLN A 137 -11.69 2.95 -6.67
C GLN A 137 -10.22 2.78 -7.06
N HIS A 138 -9.98 2.79 -8.37
CA HIS A 138 -8.64 2.83 -8.93
C HIS A 138 -8.27 4.27 -9.30
N LEU A 139 -7.06 4.68 -8.98
CA LEU A 139 -6.54 6.03 -9.21
C LEU A 139 -5.22 5.96 -9.98
N LEU A 140 -4.96 6.95 -10.82
CA LEU A 140 -3.64 7.13 -11.39
C LEU A 140 -2.64 7.60 -10.31
N PRO A 141 -1.35 7.22 -10.41
CA PRO A 141 -0.35 7.50 -9.37
C PRO A 141 -0.15 8.97 -9.01
N ASP A 142 -0.48 9.90 -9.92
CA ASP A 142 -0.35 11.34 -9.73
C ASP A 142 -1.59 12.02 -9.12
N HIS A 143 -2.71 11.29 -8.99
CA HIS A 143 -3.95 11.83 -8.43
C HIS A 143 -3.91 12.04 -6.92
N ASP A 144 -3.21 11.17 -6.19
CA ASP A 144 -3.09 11.30 -4.73
C ASP A 144 -1.68 10.96 -4.24
N PRO A 145 -0.98 11.90 -3.58
CA PRO A 145 0.38 11.66 -3.09
C PRO A 145 0.47 10.53 -2.05
N LEU A 146 -0.62 10.17 -1.38
CA LEU A 146 -0.60 9.06 -0.43
C LEU A 146 -0.49 7.69 -1.12
N LEU A 147 -0.78 7.59 -2.43
CA LEU A 147 -0.51 6.39 -3.24
C LEU A 147 0.99 6.10 -3.43
N TRP A 148 1.87 7.08 -3.20
CA TRP A 148 3.31 6.86 -3.34
C TRP A 148 3.92 6.11 -2.14
N LEU A 149 3.23 6.06 -1.02
CA LEU A 149 3.73 5.47 0.22
C LEU A 149 3.75 3.93 0.19
N PRO A 150 2.69 3.25 -0.27
CA PRO A 150 2.64 1.80 -0.35
C PRO A 150 3.82 1.17 -1.09
N ASP A 151 4.19 1.69 -2.28
CA ASP A 151 5.37 1.24 -3.04
C ASP A 151 6.65 1.33 -2.22
N SER A 152 6.84 2.43 -1.50
CA SER A 152 8.04 2.64 -0.68
C SER A 152 8.21 1.57 0.39
N PHE A 153 7.14 1.21 1.08
CA PHE A 153 7.17 0.18 2.13
C PHE A 153 7.28 -1.22 1.54
N ALA A 154 6.50 -1.54 0.50
CA ALA A 154 6.59 -2.81 -0.20
C ALA A 154 8.00 -3.04 -0.76
N TRP A 155 8.60 -2.00 -1.36
CA TRP A 155 9.97 -2.06 -1.86
C TRP A 155 10.98 -2.37 -0.74
N ALA A 156 10.88 -1.69 0.40
CA ALA A 156 11.80 -1.85 1.52
C ALA A 156 11.69 -3.23 2.17
N VAL A 157 10.46 -3.77 2.31
CA VAL A 157 10.22 -5.16 2.75
C VAL A 157 10.88 -6.14 1.78
N GLY A 158 10.65 -5.98 0.48
CA GLY A 158 11.20 -6.87 -0.54
C GLY A 158 12.73 -6.80 -0.69
N ALA A 159 13.34 -5.64 -0.41
CA ALA A 159 14.78 -5.48 -0.39
C ALA A 159 15.43 -6.20 0.81
N GLY A 160 14.72 -6.32 1.92
CA GLY A 160 15.20 -7.02 3.10
C GLY A 160 16.38 -6.33 3.80
N GLY A 161 17.10 -7.09 4.62
CA GLY A 161 18.32 -6.64 5.24
C GLY A 161 18.19 -5.33 6.02
N ASP A 162 19.04 -4.36 5.72
CA ASP A 162 19.04 -3.04 6.37
C ASP A 162 17.75 -2.24 6.13
N TRP A 163 17.15 -2.38 4.96
CA TRP A 163 15.90 -1.72 4.63
C TRP A 163 14.74 -2.22 5.50
N LEU A 164 14.63 -3.54 5.65
CA LEU A 164 13.60 -4.14 6.51
C LEU A 164 13.80 -3.76 7.98
N ARG A 165 15.06 -3.73 8.48
CA ARG A 165 15.33 -3.25 9.84
C ARG A 165 14.92 -1.81 10.06
N ARG A 166 15.13 -0.94 9.07
CA ARG A 166 14.82 0.49 9.15
C ARG A 166 13.30 0.77 9.20
N ILE A 167 12.51 -0.02 8.49
CA ILE A 167 11.03 0.14 8.47
C ILE A 167 10.33 -0.67 9.55
N GLY A 168 10.97 -1.71 10.11
CA GLY A 168 10.36 -2.63 11.08
C GLY A 168 9.62 -1.97 12.25
N PRO A 169 10.08 -0.82 12.79
CA PRO A 169 9.37 -0.14 13.88
C PRO A 169 7.99 0.41 13.50
N PHE A 170 7.67 0.62 12.22
CA PHE A 170 6.42 1.27 11.79
C PHE A 170 5.70 0.57 10.62
N VAL A 171 6.17 -0.60 10.21
CA VAL A 171 5.53 -1.41 9.16
C VAL A 171 5.24 -2.81 9.68
N THR A 172 3.99 -3.23 9.57
CA THR A 172 3.59 -4.62 9.84
C THR A 172 3.68 -5.44 8.57
N VAL A 173 4.28 -6.63 8.63
CA VAL A 173 4.31 -7.58 7.51
C VAL A 173 3.39 -8.75 7.82
N VAL A 174 2.45 -9.03 6.92
CA VAL A 174 1.47 -10.11 7.02
C VAL A 174 1.76 -11.14 5.94
N GLU A 175 2.12 -12.36 6.35
CA GLU A 175 2.30 -13.46 5.40
C GLU A 175 0.94 -14.03 4.99
N VAL A 176 0.74 -14.17 3.67
CA VAL A 176 -0.47 -14.69 3.06
C VAL A 176 -0.12 -15.96 2.28
N GLY A 177 -0.70 -17.07 2.69
CA GLY A 177 -0.47 -18.39 2.10
C GLY A 177 -1.45 -18.79 1.00
#